data_9b109740e079c3416c7d00da3cea6542
#
_entry.id   9b109740e079c3416c7d00da3cea6542
#
_cell.length_a   1.000
_cell.length_b   1.000
_cell.length_c   1.000
_cell.angle_alpha   90.00
_cell.angle_beta   90.00
_cell.angle_gamma   90.00
#
_symmetry.space_group_name_H-M   'P 1'
#
loop_
_entity.id
_entity.type
_entity.pdbx_description
1 polymer ?
#
loop_
_entity_poly.entity_id
_entity_poly.type
_entity_poly.pdbx_seq_one_letter_code
_entity_poly.pdbx_strand_id
1 'polypeptide(L)'
;VDGEIDLTMREIAEQYSKEKGGKWKIEVETTADRPSYLQKLKTLIAGGQMPDIIDIDADPYCQELVDAGYLVDVKKFLQDEGLYDRFYPTALRYQEFTDGSMYTLPLEYHVEMIWYNKDIFKENGVEVPKTMDEWLGVCRTLKENGITPISVDGIDRWPVQRYIAMMPFRMTGNEYIISLRDGKASMGDETGRQA
;
A
#
# COMPACT_ATOMS: atom_id res chain seq x y z
N VAL A 1 -8.97 3.69 11.08
CA VAL A 1 -8.58 4.51 10.24
C VAL A 1 -9.64 4.91 9.16
N ASP A 2 -10.46 5.46 9.12
CA ASP A 2 -11.73 5.08 8.74
C ASP A 2 -12.73 6.16 8.61
N GLY A 3 -12.44 7.35 8.64
CA GLY A 3 -13.40 8.41 8.57
C GLY A 3 -13.72 8.84 7.13
N GLU A 4 -12.73 9.27 6.39
CA GLU A 4 -12.95 9.97 5.12
C GLU A 4 -13.18 9.03 3.94
N ILE A 5 -12.43 7.93 3.84
CA ILE A 5 -12.61 6.95 2.75
C ILE A 5 -13.96 6.27 2.85
N ASP A 6 -14.36 5.86 4.05
CA ASP A 6 -15.67 5.23 4.27
C ASP A 6 -16.82 6.16 3.90
N LEU A 7 -16.75 7.43 4.30
CA LEU A 7 -17.75 8.43 3.93
C LEU A 7 -17.80 8.64 2.41
N THR A 8 -16.65 8.78 1.77
CA THR A 8 -16.55 8.93 0.31
C THR A 8 -17.12 7.74 -0.43
N MET A 9 -16.81 6.51 0.01
CA MET A 9 -17.34 5.29 -0.61
C MET A 9 -18.87 5.21 -0.46
N ARG A 10 -19.42 5.61 0.68
CA ARG A 10 -20.87 5.67 0.89
C ARG A 10 -21.52 6.71 -0.02
N GLU A 11 -20.94 7.90 -0.14
CA GLU A 11 -21.43 8.94 -1.05
C GLU A 11 -21.43 8.49 -2.51
N ILE A 12 -20.34 7.87 -2.96
CA ILE A 12 -20.23 7.29 -4.31
C ILE A 12 -21.31 6.21 -4.52
N ALA A 13 -21.50 5.33 -3.56
CA ALA A 13 -22.51 4.28 -3.62
C ALA A 13 -23.92 4.85 -3.73
N GLU A 14 -24.26 5.88 -2.93
CA GLU A 14 -25.54 6.56 -2.99
C GLU A 14 -25.74 7.29 -4.31
N GLN A 15 -24.72 7.99 -4.80
CA GLN A 15 -24.77 8.68 -6.09
C GLN A 15 -25.00 7.70 -7.22
N TYR A 16 -24.23 6.61 -7.28
CA TYR A 16 -24.39 5.57 -8.29
C TYR A 16 -25.79 4.96 -8.25
N SER A 17 -26.32 4.66 -7.08
CA SER A 17 -27.67 4.14 -6.92
C SER A 17 -28.73 5.11 -7.49
N LYS A 18 -28.60 6.40 -7.19
CA LYS A 18 -29.50 7.46 -7.71
C LYS A 18 -29.42 7.55 -9.26
N GLU A 19 -28.23 7.58 -9.82
CA GLU A 19 -27.99 7.63 -11.27
C GLU A 19 -28.57 6.42 -12.01
N LYS A 20 -28.57 5.25 -11.37
CA LYS A 20 -29.17 4.01 -11.89
C LYS A 20 -30.66 3.86 -11.54
N GLY A 21 -31.33 4.94 -11.13
CA GLY A 21 -32.76 4.98 -10.85
C GLY A 21 -33.17 4.22 -9.59
N GLY A 22 -32.26 4.12 -8.60
CA GLY A 22 -32.54 3.47 -7.32
C GLY A 22 -32.62 1.93 -7.38
N LYS A 23 -32.16 1.32 -8.47
CA LYS A 23 -32.22 -0.13 -8.66
C LYS A 23 -31.18 -0.89 -7.80
N TRP A 24 -30.13 -0.21 -7.39
CA TRP A 24 -29.03 -0.79 -6.63
C TRP A 24 -29.06 -0.27 -5.19
N LYS A 25 -29.11 -1.17 -4.24
CA LYS A 25 -28.85 -0.88 -2.84
C LYS A 25 -27.42 -1.33 -2.55
N ILE A 26 -26.54 -0.40 -2.28
CA ILE A 26 -25.15 -0.67 -1.96
C ILE A 26 -24.98 -0.53 -0.45
N GLU A 27 -24.59 -1.61 0.20
CA GLU A 27 -24.28 -1.63 1.63
C GLU A 27 -22.76 -1.64 1.80
N VAL A 28 -22.25 -0.63 2.49
CA VAL A 28 -20.82 -0.52 2.80
C VAL A 28 -20.62 -0.98 4.24
N GLU A 29 -19.82 -2.01 4.41
CA GLU A 29 -19.45 -2.54 5.70
C GLU A 29 -17.96 -2.30 5.98
N THR A 30 -17.65 -1.71 7.13
CA THR A 30 -16.30 -1.37 7.54
C THR A 30 -15.86 -2.16 8.77
N THR A 31 -14.55 -2.35 8.89
CA THR A 31 -13.94 -3.01 10.05
C THR A 31 -12.77 -2.14 10.55
N ALA A 32 -12.62 -2.03 11.86
CA ALA A 32 -11.76 -1.05 12.49
C ALA A 32 -10.26 -1.20 12.17
N ASP A 33 -9.79 -2.43 11.90
CA ASP A 33 -8.39 -2.69 11.61
C ASP A 33 -8.22 -3.74 10.51
N ARG A 34 -7.09 -3.71 9.81
CA ARG A 34 -6.79 -4.59 8.67
C ARG A 34 -6.76 -6.08 9.05
N PRO A 35 -6.12 -6.51 10.15
CA PRO A 35 -6.14 -7.92 10.56
C PRO A 35 -7.54 -8.47 10.80
N SER A 36 -8.38 -7.74 11.53
CA SER A 36 -9.77 -8.11 11.79
C SER A 36 -10.61 -8.17 10.52
N TYR A 37 -10.40 -7.21 9.61
CA TYR A 37 -11.03 -7.20 8.30
C TYR A 37 -10.68 -8.46 7.49
N LEU A 38 -9.41 -8.79 7.35
CA LEU A 38 -8.97 -9.97 6.59
C LEU A 38 -9.49 -11.27 7.22
N GLN A 39 -9.52 -11.36 8.55
CA GLN A 39 -10.08 -12.52 9.23
C GLN A 39 -11.58 -12.67 8.95
N LYS A 40 -12.33 -11.57 8.98
CA LYS A 40 -13.75 -11.55 8.65
C LYS A 40 -13.98 -11.96 7.20
N LEU A 41 -13.22 -11.38 6.26
CA LEU A 41 -13.30 -11.71 4.84
C LEU A 41 -13.08 -13.20 4.60
N LYS A 42 -12.03 -13.79 5.18
CA LYS A 42 -11.77 -15.23 5.09
C LYS A 42 -12.95 -16.06 5.61
N THR A 43 -13.58 -15.65 6.69
CA THR A 43 -14.74 -16.33 7.26
C THR A 43 -15.96 -16.25 6.34
N LEU A 44 -16.22 -15.10 5.76
CA LEU A 44 -17.31 -14.90 4.80
C LEU A 44 -17.11 -15.73 3.54
N ILE A 45 -15.91 -15.75 2.98
CA ILE A 45 -15.57 -16.54 1.80
C ILE A 45 -15.74 -18.03 2.08
N ALA A 46 -15.23 -18.51 3.22
CA ALA A 46 -15.40 -19.92 3.62
C ALA A 46 -16.86 -20.31 3.83
N GLY A 47 -17.71 -19.35 4.22
CA GLY A 47 -19.16 -19.51 4.36
C GLY A 47 -19.95 -19.34 3.07
N GLY A 48 -19.29 -19.10 1.93
CA GLY A 48 -19.96 -18.82 0.64
C GLY A 48 -20.68 -17.47 0.60
N GLN A 49 -20.26 -16.52 1.41
CA GLN A 49 -20.86 -15.19 1.56
C GLN A 49 -19.86 -14.08 1.17
N MET A 50 -19.09 -14.31 0.13
CA MET A 50 -18.16 -13.31 -0.35
C MET A 50 -18.91 -12.02 -0.78
N PRO A 51 -18.49 -10.82 -0.31
CA PRO A 51 -19.04 -9.57 -0.80
C PRO A 51 -18.76 -9.37 -2.29
N ASP A 52 -19.62 -8.60 -2.97
CA ASP A 52 -19.46 -8.28 -4.41
C ASP A 52 -18.22 -7.43 -4.68
N ILE A 53 -17.85 -6.55 -3.74
CA ILE A 53 -16.67 -5.69 -3.79
C ILE A 53 -15.91 -5.82 -2.46
N ILE A 54 -14.62 -6.04 -2.55
CA ILE A 54 -13.73 -6.17 -1.39
C ILE A 54 -12.54 -5.22 -1.50
N ASP A 55 -12.05 -4.76 -0.38
CA ASP A 55 -10.77 -4.05 -0.26
C ASP A 55 -9.65 -5.07 -0.02
N ILE A 56 -8.72 -5.18 -0.96
CA ILE A 56 -7.61 -6.12 -0.88
C ILE A 56 -6.37 -5.56 -1.58
N ASP A 57 -5.20 -5.84 -1.01
CA ASP A 57 -3.93 -5.54 -1.64
C ASP A 57 -3.58 -6.59 -2.72
N ALA A 58 -2.76 -6.22 -3.70
CA ALA A 58 -2.18 -7.17 -4.65
C ALA A 58 -1.05 -7.98 -3.97
N ASP A 59 -1.42 -8.81 -3.01
CA ASP A 59 -0.57 -9.60 -2.14
C ASP A 59 -0.77 -11.12 -2.36
N PRO A 60 -0.05 -11.99 -1.65
CA PRO A 60 -0.24 -13.44 -1.77
C PRO A 60 -1.68 -13.92 -1.49
N TYR A 61 -2.41 -13.25 -0.61
CA TYR A 61 -3.80 -13.62 -0.36
C TYR A 61 -4.72 -13.27 -1.54
N CYS A 62 -4.45 -12.14 -2.21
CA CYS A 62 -5.14 -11.82 -3.47
C CYS A 62 -4.88 -12.92 -4.52
N GLN A 63 -3.65 -13.44 -4.63
CA GLN A 63 -3.34 -14.53 -5.54
C GLN A 63 -4.14 -15.80 -5.21
N GLU A 64 -4.30 -16.14 -3.93
CA GLU A 64 -5.16 -17.28 -3.52
C GLU A 64 -6.61 -17.12 -4.01
N LEU A 65 -7.16 -15.90 -3.95
CA LEU A 65 -8.50 -15.62 -4.44
C LEU A 65 -8.61 -15.67 -5.97
N VAL A 66 -7.57 -15.22 -6.67
CA VAL A 66 -7.45 -15.33 -8.13
C VAL A 66 -7.44 -16.79 -8.55
N ASP A 67 -6.59 -17.62 -7.92
CA ASP A 67 -6.44 -19.04 -8.22
C ASP A 67 -7.73 -19.82 -7.94
N ALA A 68 -8.50 -19.38 -6.95
CA ALA A 68 -9.81 -19.93 -6.62
C ALA A 68 -10.95 -19.42 -7.54
N GLY A 69 -10.67 -18.47 -8.45
CA GLY A 69 -11.65 -17.94 -9.39
C GLY A 69 -12.66 -16.96 -8.77
N TYR A 70 -12.35 -16.36 -7.62
CA TYR A 70 -13.25 -15.42 -6.95
C TYR A 70 -13.16 -14.01 -7.51
N LEU A 71 -12.08 -13.64 -8.19
CA LEU A 71 -11.83 -12.27 -8.65
C LEU A 71 -11.93 -12.16 -10.18
N VAL A 72 -12.34 -11.00 -10.65
CA VAL A 72 -12.46 -10.67 -12.07
C VAL A 72 -11.21 -9.90 -12.52
N ASP A 73 -10.69 -10.23 -13.72
CA ASP A 73 -9.65 -9.40 -14.34
C ASP A 73 -10.25 -8.04 -14.74
N VAL A 74 -9.87 -7.02 -13.98
CA VAL A 74 -10.35 -5.65 -14.17
C VAL A 74 -9.56 -4.87 -15.23
N LYS A 75 -8.40 -5.37 -15.68
CA LYS A 75 -7.59 -4.70 -16.71
C LYS A 75 -8.35 -4.61 -18.03
N LYS A 76 -8.90 -5.76 -18.44
CA LYS A 76 -9.71 -5.80 -19.66
C LYS A 76 -10.92 -4.87 -19.58
N PHE A 77 -11.63 -4.86 -18.47
CA PHE A 77 -12.74 -3.95 -18.23
C PHE A 77 -12.29 -2.48 -18.38
N LEU A 78 -11.19 -2.08 -17.76
CA LEU A 78 -10.68 -0.71 -17.86
C LEU A 78 -10.33 -0.33 -19.30
N GLN A 79 -9.77 -1.27 -20.07
CA GLN A 79 -9.42 -1.06 -21.48
C GLN A 79 -10.67 -0.93 -22.36
N ASP A 80 -11.63 -1.84 -22.20
CA ASP A 80 -12.88 -1.85 -22.98
C ASP A 80 -13.71 -0.58 -22.73
N GLU A 81 -13.71 -0.06 -21.51
CA GLU A 81 -14.43 1.17 -21.11
C GLU A 81 -13.61 2.46 -21.35
N GLY A 82 -12.38 2.36 -21.88
CA GLY A 82 -11.51 3.52 -22.11
C GLY A 82 -11.07 4.24 -20.81
N LEU A 83 -11.05 3.54 -19.70
CA LEU A 83 -10.71 4.07 -18.38
C LEU A 83 -9.24 3.84 -17.99
N TYR A 84 -8.54 2.92 -18.67
CA TYR A 84 -7.19 2.50 -18.30
C TYR A 84 -6.21 3.68 -18.24
N ASP A 85 -6.23 4.55 -19.24
CA ASP A 85 -5.33 5.70 -19.33
C ASP A 85 -5.69 6.86 -18.38
N ARG A 86 -6.76 6.73 -17.61
CA ARG A 86 -7.14 7.71 -16.58
C ARG A 86 -6.42 7.49 -15.25
N PHE A 87 -5.76 6.36 -15.08
CA PHE A 87 -4.97 6.04 -13.90
C PHE A 87 -3.50 6.40 -14.10
N TYR A 88 -2.82 6.69 -13.02
CA TYR A 88 -1.36 6.82 -13.05
C TYR A 88 -0.72 5.48 -13.44
N PRO A 89 0.14 5.43 -14.46
CA PRO A 89 0.76 4.17 -14.91
C PRO A 89 1.48 3.41 -13.80
N THR A 90 2.13 4.15 -12.89
CA THR A 90 2.82 3.55 -11.74
C THR A 90 1.84 2.84 -10.80
N ALA A 91 0.65 3.42 -10.57
CA ALA A 91 -0.37 2.81 -9.73
C ALA A 91 -0.90 1.51 -10.34
N LEU A 92 -1.17 1.50 -11.65
CA LEU A 92 -1.62 0.28 -12.35
C LEU A 92 -0.54 -0.80 -12.36
N ARG A 93 0.73 -0.43 -12.63
CA ARG A 93 1.84 -1.39 -12.64
C ARG A 93 1.99 -2.14 -11.30
N TYR A 94 1.64 -1.50 -10.20
CA TYR A 94 1.66 -2.13 -8.88
C TYR A 94 0.60 -3.21 -8.71
N GLN A 95 -0.50 -3.11 -9.45
CA GLN A 95 -1.61 -4.06 -9.41
C GLN A 95 -1.44 -5.22 -10.41
N GLU A 96 -0.50 -5.10 -11.35
CA GLU A 96 -0.28 -6.14 -12.37
C GLU A 96 0.42 -7.37 -11.78
N PHE A 97 -0.16 -8.52 -12.06
CA PHE A 97 0.45 -9.83 -11.81
C PHE A 97 1.51 -10.15 -12.85
N THR A 98 2.29 -11.20 -12.63
CA THR A 98 3.40 -11.58 -13.53
C THR A 98 2.96 -11.94 -14.94
N ASP A 99 1.74 -12.40 -15.11
CA ASP A 99 1.13 -12.71 -16.41
C ASP A 99 0.51 -11.49 -17.09
N GLY A 100 0.57 -10.32 -16.44
CA GLY A 100 0.02 -9.07 -16.94
C GLY A 100 -1.49 -8.88 -16.67
N SER A 101 -2.14 -9.80 -15.97
CA SER A 101 -3.51 -9.65 -15.49
C SER A 101 -3.58 -8.65 -14.32
N MET A 102 -4.77 -8.16 -13.99
CA MET A 102 -4.97 -7.23 -12.90
C MET A 102 -6.34 -7.46 -12.25
N TYR A 103 -6.36 -7.78 -10.96
CA TYR A 103 -7.58 -8.13 -10.23
C TYR A 103 -7.96 -7.12 -9.15
N THR A 104 -7.17 -6.07 -9.00
CA THR A 104 -7.39 -4.98 -8.04
C THR A 104 -7.33 -3.64 -8.74
N LEU A 105 -8.12 -2.68 -8.27
CA LEU A 105 -8.07 -1.29 -8.72
C LEU A 105 -7.39 -0.44 -7.64
N PRO A 106 -6.45 0.45 -7.99
CA PRO A 106 -5.87 1.36 -7.00
C PRO A 106 -6.93 2.35 -6.54
N LEU A 107 -7.27 2.31 -5.25
CA LEU A 107 -8.19 3.25 -4.63
C LEU A 107 -7.47 4.55 -4.26
N GLU A 108 -6.23 4.45 -3.80
CA GLU A 108 -5.40 5.56 -3.35
C GLU A 108 -3.99 5.45 -3.90
N TYR A 109 -3.31 6.57 -3.97
CA TYR A 109 -1.92 6.66 -4.35
C TYR A 109 -1.17 7.53 -3.35
N HIS A 110 -0.33 6.90 -2.54
CA HIS A 110 0.42 7.57 -1.48
C HIS A 110 1.88 7.77 -1.87
N VAL A 111 2.44 8.89 -1.44
CA VAL A 111 3.88 9.13 -1.47
C VAL A 111 4.40 9.01 -0.05
N GLU A 112 5.25 8.04 0.19
CA GLU A 112 5.90 7.84 1.46
C GLU A 112 7.22 8.58 1.53
N MET A 113 7.45 9.29 2.62
CA MET A 113 8.64 10.09 2.83
C MET A 113 8.96 10.20 4.33
N ILE A 114 10.18 10.57 4.62
CA ILE A 114 10.59 10.88 6.00
C ILE A 114 10.23 12.33 6.29
N TRP A 115 9.30 12.54 7.20
CA TRP A 115 8.93 13.85 7.72
C TRP A 115 9.88 14.27 8.83
N TYR A 116 10.20 15.55 8.91
CA TYR A 116 11.05 16.09 9.97
C TYR A 116 10.43 17.34 10.61
N ASN A 117 10.70 17.53 11.89
CA ASN A 117 10.30 18.73 12.61
C ASN A 117 11.36 19.82 12.39
N LYS A 118 10.97 20.93 11.74
CA LYS A 118 11.86 22.03 11.38
C LYS A 118 12.42 22.76 12.60
N ASP A 119 11.64 22.87 13.67
CA ASP A 119 12.07 23.59 14.89
C ASP A 119 13.12 22.76 15.63
N ILE A 120 12.90 21.45 15.79
CA ILE A 120 13.90 20.54 16.37
C ILE A 120 15.20 20.59 15.59
N PHE A 121 15.15 20.57 14.25
CA PHE A 121 16.35 20.65 13.43
C PHE A 121 17.09 21.96 13.64
N LYS A 122 16.39 23.08 13.64
CA LYS A 122 16.95 24.41 13.87
C LYS A 122 17.58 24.56 15.25
N GLU A 123 16.88 24.12 16.30
CA GLU A 123 17.35 24.21 17.69
C GLU A 123 18.60 23.37 17.94
N ASN A 124 18.77 22.27 17.20
CA ASN A 124 19.92 21.38 17.33
C ASN A 124 21.01 21.62 16.27
N GLY A 125 20.86 22.66 15.44
CA GLY A 125 21.86 23.04 14.45
C GLY A 125 22.12 21.97 13.38
N VAL A 126 21.10 21.15 13.07
CA VAL A 126 21.21 20.11 12.05
C VAL A 126 20.40 20.48 10.80
N GLU A 127 20.92 20.11 9.65
CA GLU A 127 20.26 20.33 8.37
C GLU A 127 19.61 19.05 7.83
N VAL A 128 18.74 19.20 6.81
CA VAL A 128 18.11 18.07 6.13
C VAL A 128 19.17 17.21 5.44
N PRO A 129 19.33 15.95 5.84
CA PRO A 129 20.37 15.09 5.28
C PRO A 129 20.08 14.72 3.83
N LYS A 130 21.12 14.64 3.02
CA LYS A 130 21.07 14.24 1.60
C LYS A 130 21.59 12.82 1.38
N THR A 131 22.32 12.29 2.33
CA THR A 131 22.90 10.95 2.29
C THR A 131 22.52 10.18 3.53
N MET A 132 22.71 8.86 3.49
CA MET A 132 22.48 7.98 4.63
C MET A 132 23.42 8.28 5.79
N ASP A 133 24.70 8.56 5.48
CA ASP A 133 25.69 8.91 6.50
C ASP A 133 25.34 10.23 7.21
N GLU A 134 24.89 11.24 6.46
CA GLU A 134 24.38 12.49 7.03
C GLU A 134 23.16 12.25 7.90
N TRP A 135 22.22 11.39 7.46
CA TRP A 135 21.03 11.05 8.24
C TRP A 135 21.39 10.36 9.54
N LEU A 136 22.32 9.41 9.52
CA LEU A 136 22.85 8.79 10.74
C LEU A 136 23.59 9.80 11.63
N GLY A 137 24.25 10.80 11.03
CA GLY A 137 24.86 11.93 11.75
C GLY A 137 23.81 12.75 12.49
N VAL A 138 22.74 13.15 11.81
CA VAL A 138 21.60 13.86 12.42
C VAL A 138 21.00 13.04 13.56
N CYS A 139 20.77 11.75 13.36
CA CYS A 139 20.25 10.87 14.41
C CYS A 139 21.15 10.81 15.65
N ARG A 140 22.47 10.77 15.49
CA ARG A 140 23.41 10.81 16.60
C ARG A 140 23.34 12.13 17.37
N THR A 141 23.39 13.26 16.66
CA THR A 141 23.31 14.59 17.29
C THR A 141 22.00 14.76 18.07
N LEU A 142 20.87 14.39 17.50
CA LEU A 142 19.59 14.48 18.21
C LEU A 142 19.56 13.59 19.45
N LYS A 143 20.07 12.37 19.35
CA LYS A 143 20.16 11.44 20.49
C LYS A 143 21.06 11.95 21.61
N GLU A 144 22.20 12.54 21.28
CA GLU A 144 23.13 13.16 22.25
C GLU A 144 22.48 14.34 22.98
N ASN A 145 21.57 15.04 22.32
CA ASN A 145 20.77 16.12 22.90
C ASN A 145 19.48 15.63 23.59
N GLY A 146 19.34 14.32 23.81
CA GLY A 146 18.21 13.73 24.55
C GLY A 146 16.91 13.64 23.74
N ILE A 147 16.97 13.81 22.42
CA ILE A 147 15.82 13.74 21.52
C ILE A 147 15.77 12.36 20.86
N THR A 148 14.60 11.73 20.84
CA THR A 148 14.39 10.51 20.07
C THR A 148 14.41 10.84 18.58
N PRO A 149 15.44 10.37 17.83
CA PRO A 149 15.65 10.85 16.47
C PRO A 149 14.65 10.31 15.44
N ILE A 150 14.03 9.15 15.71
CA ILE A 150 13.10 8.49 14.79
C ILE A 150 11.88 8.05 15.57
N SER A 151 10.71 8.33 15.01
CA SER A 151 9.43 7.78 15.46
C SER A 151 8.78 7.02 14.31
N VAL A 152 8.39 5.79 14.56
CA VAL A 152 7.70 4.93 13.60
C VAL A 152 6.68 4.07 14.32
N ASP A 153 5.55 3.83 13.70
CA ASP A 153 4.58 2.88 14.24
C ASP A 153 5.15 1.45 14.17
N GLY A 154 5.35 0.85 15.33
CA GLY A 154 5.82 -0.52 15.48
C GLY A 154 4.70 -1.53 15.81
N ILE A 155 3.51 -1.07 16.20
CA ILE A 155 2.38 -1.94 16.58
C ILE A 155 1.86 -2.68 15.34
N ASP A 156 1.63 -1.95 14.27
CA ASP A 156 1.14 -2.51 13.02
C ASP A 156 2.23 -3.23 12.22
N ARG A 157 3.49 -3.11 12.61
CA ARG A 157 4.68 -3.76 12.04
C ARG A 157 5.03 -3.32 10.61
N TRP A 158 4.05 -3.13 9.73
CA TRP A 158 4.29 -2.78 8.33
C TRP A 158 5.05 -1.44 8.14
N PRO A 159 4.87 -0.38 8.98
CA PRO A 159 5.63 0.86 8.80
C PRO A 159 7.14 0.68 8.99
N VAL A 160 7.54 -0.25 9.86
CA VAL A 160 8.96 -0.58 10.07
C VAL A 160 9.59 -1.20 8.82
N GLN A 161 8.81 -1.97 8.05
CA GLN A 161 9.28 -2.59 6.80
C GLN A 161 9.66 -1.56 5.74
N ARG A 162 9.12 -0.34 5.81
CA ARG A 162 9.42 0.75 4.87
C ARG A 162 10.90 1.13 4.89
N TYR A 163 11.52 1.13 6.05
CA TYR A 163 12.97 1.39 6.15
C TYR A 163 13.79 0.33 5.43
N ILE A 164 13.44 -0.94 5.57
CA ILE A 164 14.10 -2.05 4.88
C ILE A 164 13.85 -1.99 3.37
N ALA A 165 12.63 -1.71 2.95
CA ALA A 165 12.27 -1.67 1.53
C ALA A 165 12.90 -0.48 0.77
N MET A 166 13.01 0.68 1.41
CA MET A 166 13.57 1.89 0.77
C MET A 166 15.05 1.75 0.42
N MET A 167 15.83 1.01 1.19
CA MET A 167 17.27 0.91 0.99
C MET A 167 17.64 0.16 -0.30
N PRO A 168 17.12 -1.05 -0.58
CA PRO A 168 17.37 -1.72 -1.84
C PRO A 168 16.98 -0.88 -3.07
N PHE A 169 15.87 -0.16 -3.01
CA PHE A 169 15.46 0.72 -4.10
C PHE A 169 16.46 1.83 -4.40
N ARG A 170 17.03 2.42 -3.35
CA ARG A 170 18.04 3.47 -3.52
C ARG A 170 19.37 2.93 -4.03
N MET A 171 19.69 1.68 -3.73
CA MET A 171 20.90 1.01 -4.17
C MET A 171 20.82 0.51 -5.60
N THR A 172 19.68 -0.03 -6.01
CA THR A 172 19.53 -0.80 -7.27
C THR A 172 18.40 -0.30 -8.16
N GLY A 173 17.61 0.67 -7.72
CA GLY A 173 16.40 1.10 -8.42
C GLY A 173 15.18 0.20 -8.14
N ASN A 174 14.09 0.47 -8.85
CA ASN A 174 12.78 -0.13 -8.57
C ASN A 174 12.69 -1.63 -8.94
N GLU A 175 13.62 -2.14 -9.74
CA GLU A 175 13.55 -3.51 -10.27
C GLU A 175 13.86 -4.58 -9.20
N TYR A 176 14.44 -4.19 -8.06
CA TYR A 176 14.79 -5.16 -7.01
C TYR A 176 13.56 -5.83 -6.40
N ILE A 177 12.50 -5.09 -6.12
CA ILE A 177 11.24 -5.66 -5.61
C ILE A 177 10.59 -6.60 -6.64
N ILE A 178 10.63 -6.23 -7.91
CA ILE A 178 10.11 -7.08 -8.99
C ILE A 178 10.93 -8.38 -9.04
N SER A 179 12.24 -8.26 -8.89
CA SER A 179 13.14 -9.42 -8.85
C SER A 179 12.90 -10.32 -7.63
N LEU A 180 12.60 -9.72 -6.46
CA LEU A 180 12.20 -10.48 -5.26
C LEU A 180 10.89 -11.24 -5.49
N ARG A 181 9.87 -10.55 -6.02
CA ARG A 181 8.58 -11.15 -6.36
C ARG A 181 8.73 -12.31 -7.34
N ASP A 182 9.56 -12.13 -8.36
CA ASP A 182 9.79 -13.13 -9.42
C ASP A 182 10.78 -14.24 -9.00
N GLY A 183 11.25 -14.24 -7.74
CA GLY A 183 12.23 -15.21 -7.25
C GLY A 183 13.63 -15.10 -7.86
N LYS A 184 13.93 -13.97 -8.53
CA LYS A 184 15.25 -13.70 -9.17
C LYS A 184 16.25 -13.05 -8.23
N ALA A 185 15.80 -12.55 -7.09
CA ALA A 185 16.60 -11.96 -6.02
C ALA A 185 16.14 -12.49 -4.66
N SER A 186 16.94 -12.26 -3.61
CA SER A 186 16.64 -12.65 -2.25
C SER A 186 17.09 -11.56 -1.28
N MET A 187 16.33 -11.30 -0.22
CA MET A 187 16.79 -10.44 0.88
C MET A 187 18.04 -10.98 1.59
N GLY A 188 18.39 -12.22 1.33
CA GLY A 188 19.66 -12.83 1.78
C GLY A 188 20.85 -12.61 0.85
N ASP A 189 20.67 -12.01 -0.34
CA ASP A 189 21.77 -11.65 -1.24
C ASP A 189 22.55 -10.41 -0.73
N GLU A 190 23.59 -10.01 -1.48
CA GLU A 190 24.43 -8.88 -1.08
C GLU A 190 23.64 -7.58 -0.91
N THR A 191 22.75 -7.28 -1.84
CA THR A 191 21.90 -6.08 -1.79
C THR A 191 20.98 -6.10 -0.57
N GLY A 192 20.30 -7.21 -0.32
CA GLY A 192 19.39 -7.35 0.81
C GLY A 192 20.10 -7.31 2.18
N ARG A 193 21.36 -7.77 2.23
CA ARG A 193 22.16 -7.70 3.48
C ARG A 193 22.75 -6.33 3.73
N GLN A 194 23.04 -5.54 2.71
CA GLN A 194 23.53 -4.17 2.85
C GLN A 194 22.42 -3.17 3.16
N ALA A 195 21.19 -3.49 2.79
CA ALA A 195 20.01 -2.68 3.05
C ALA A 195 19.52 -2.79 4.50
#